data_24de70845d2d8eb043412b1560c9cd8c
#
_entry.id   24de70845d2d8eb043412b1560c9cd8c
#
_cell.length_a   1.000
_cell.length_b   1.000
_cell.length_c   1.000
_cell.angle_alpha   90.00
_cell.angle_beta   90.00
_cell.angle_gamma   90.00
#
_symmetry.space_group_name_H-M   'P 1'
#
loop_
_entity.id
_entity.type
_entity.pdbx_description
1 polymer ?
#
loop_
_entity_poly.entity_id
_entity_poly.type
_entity_poly.pdbx_seq_one_letter_code
_entity_poly.pdbx_strand_id
1 'polypeptide(L)'
;IEKEENLSHEENAWVYGDAKVYGNAKVYGNAEVRDKAEVCGNAIVYGNAKVGEDAKVYGKAGVYGNAEVCGNAKVYDNAKVGEDAEVYDNAEVCGNAEVCGNAQIYDNAEVYDKAEVYGNAQIYGNAKVRADAKVYGKAEVCGKAGVRGKAEIWDDAKVYDNAMVCEDANVYGNAQIY
;
A
#
# COMPACT_ATOMS: atom_id res chain seq x y z
N ILE A 1 14.62 15.40 -9.50
CA ILE A 1 14.75 14.40 -10.58
C ILE A 1 16.23 14.25 -10.89
N GLU A 2 16.74 13.02 -10.93
CA GLU A 2 18.15 12.75 -11.24
C GLU A 2 18.42 12.68 -12.75
N LYS A 3 17.51 12.08 -13.50
CA LYS A 3 17.63 11.87 -14.96
C LYS A 3 16.35 12.28 -15.66
N GLU A 4 16.45 12.74 -16.90
CA GLU A 4 15.30 13.07 -17.74
C GLU A 4 14.36 11.87 -17.93
N GLU A 5 14.93 10.66 -18.06
CA GLU A 5 14.20 9.40 -18.20
C GLU A 5 13.34 9.02 -16.98
N ASN A 6 13.53 9.66 -15.83
CA ASN A 6 12.74 9.42 -14.63
C ASN A 6 11.31 9.99 -14.72
N LEU A 7 11.08 10.95 -15.60
CA LEU A 7 9.80 11.62 -15.80
C LEU A 7 9.38 11.54 -17.28
N SER A 8 8.17 11.10 -17.55
CA SER A 8 7.63 11.17 -18.91
C SER A 8 7.25 12.60 -19.28
N HIS A 9 7.67 13.03 -20.46
CA HIS A 9 7.31 14.33 -21.04
C HIS A 9 6.14 14.24 -22.04
N GLU A 10 5.63 13.05 -22.32
CA GLU A 10 4.52 12.81 -23.25
C GLU A 10 3.15 12.97 -22.59
N GLU A 11 3.11 13.02 -21.26
CA GLU A 11 1.92 13.05 -20.41
C GLU A 11 2.05 14.16 -19.34
N ASN A 12 1.09 14.26 -18.42
CA ASN A 12 1.06 15.31 -17.40
C ASN A 12 1.62 14.86 -16.04
N ALA A 13 2.72 14.10 -16.06
CA ALA A 13 3.37 13.71 -14.81
C ALA A 13 4.11 14.90 -14.18
N TRP A 14 3.99 15.05 -12.85
CA TRP A 14 4.59 16.15 -12.11
C TRP A 14 5.46 15.65 -10.97
N VAL A 15 6.64 16.27 -10.84
CA VAL A 15 7.52 16.12 -9.68
C VAL A 15 7.85 17.52 -9.19
N TYR A 16 7.41 17.88 -7.98
CA TYR A 16 7.56 19.22 -7.44
C TYR A 16 7.81 19.25 -5.92
N GLY A 17 8.06 20.43 -5.38
CA GLY A 17 8.54 20.58 -4.02
C GLY A 17 9.97 20.08 -3.87
N ASP A 18 10.27 19.43 -2.76
CA ASP A 18 11.57 18.81 -2.46
C ASP A 18 11.58 17.31 -2.84
N ALA A 19 10.62 16.86 -3.67
CA ALA A 19 10.50 15.47 -4.09
C ALA A 19 11.70 14.99 -4.90
N LYS A 20 12.09 13.75 -4.67
CA LYS A 20 13.25 13.13 -5.32
C LYS A 20 12.83 11.90 -6.11
N VAL A 21 13.16 11.90 -7.41
CA VAL A 21 13.03 10.75 -8.28
C VAL A 21 14.41 10.42 -8.85
N TYR A 22 14.92 9.22 -8.58
CA TYR A 22 16.28 8.85 -8.95
C TYR A 22 16.47 7.35 -9.22
N GLY A 23 17.65 6.97 -9.66
CA GLY A 23 17.93 5.61 -10.10
C GLY A 23 17.23 5.31 -11.43
N ASN A 24 16.56 4.18 -11.52
CA ASN A 24 15.78 3.77 -12.68
C ASN A 24 14.26 3.92 -12.46
N ALA A 25 13.87 4.69 -11.44
CA ALA A 25 12.48 4.95 -11.15
C ALA A 25 11.82 5.73 -12.29
N LYS A 26 10.53 5.47 -12.53
CA LYS A 26 9.75 6.11 -13.59
C LYS A 26 8.46 6.69 -13.05
N VAL A 27 8.16 7.92 -13.45
CA VAL A 27 6.92 8.62 -13.16
C VAL A 27 6.29 9.03 -14.49
N TYR A 28 5.07 8.57 -14.78
CA TYR A 28 4.40 8.87 -16.03
C TYR A 28 2.86 8.87 -15.89
N GLY A 29 2.13 9.14 -16.96
CA GLY A 29 0.69 9.39 -16.91
C GLY A 29 0.38 10.79 -16.38
N ASN A 30 -0.56 10.87 -15.47
CA ASN A 30 -0.87 12.08 -14.71
C ASN A 30 -0.39 11.96 -13.26
N ALA A 31 0.62 11.15 -13.01
CA ALA A 31 1.12 10.88 -11.66
C ALA A 31 1.80 12.11 -11.06
N GLU A 32 1.63 12.28 -9.76
CA GLU A 32 2.21 13.38 -8.99
C GLU A 32 3.15 12.84 -7.91
N VAL A 33 4.37 13.36 -7.87
CA VAL A 33 5.32 13.13 -6.77
C VAL A 33 5.66 14.48 -6.17
N ARG A 34 5.31 14.71 -4.91
CA ARG A 34 5.35 16.04 -4.32
C ARG A 34 5.95 16.08 -2.91
N ASP A 35 6.10 17.27 -2.39
CA ASP A 35 6.61 17.55 -1.05
C ASP A 35 8.04 17.06 -0.86
N LYS A 36 8.30 16.09 0.00
CA LYS A 36 9.60 15.44 0.23
C LYS A 36 9.62 13.97 -0.15
N ALA A 37 8.62 13.53 -0.92
CA ALA A 37 8.51 12.13 -1.31
C ALA A 37 9.75 11.65 -2.10
N GLU A 38 10.11 10.41 -1.88
CA GLU A 38 11.24 9.77 -2.57
C GLU A 38 10.77 8.58 -3.41
N VAL A 39 11.03 8.59 -4.71
CA VAL A 39 10.76 7.47 -5.62
C VAL A 39 12.09 7.02 -6.23
N CYS A 40 12.52 5.79 -5.97
CA CYS A 40 13.86 5.35 -6.39
C CYS A 40 13.96 3.86 -6.73
N GLY A 41 15.17 3.44 -7.11
CA GLY A 41 15.40 2.07 -7.55
C GLY A 41 14.80 1.81 -8.93
N ASN A 42 13.94 0.81 -9.06
CA ASN A 42 13.17 0.49 -10.26
C ASN A 42 11.66 0.72 -10.03
N ALA A 43 11.30 1.58 -9.09
CA ALA A 43 9.91 1.85 -8.75
C ALA A 43 9.19 2.58 -9.90
N ILE A 44 7.89 2.33 -10.01
CA ILE A 44 7.06 2.91 -11.06
C ILE A 44 5.84 3.56 -10.42
N VAL A 45 5.61 4.85 -10.73
CA VAL A 45 4.41 5.60 -10.31
C VAL A 45 3.70 6.07 -11.59
N TYR A 46 2.45 5.67 -11.79
CA TYR A 46 1.75 5.99 -13.03
C TYR A 46 0.22 6.08 -12.90
N GLY A 47 -0.44 6.46 -13.98
CA GLY A 47 -1.87 6.77 -13.97
C GLY A 47 -2.12 8.13 -13.33
N ASN A 48 -3.06 8.23 -12.41
CA ASN A 48 -3.33 9.43 -11.61
C ASN A 48 -2.78 9.28 -10.17
N ALA A 49 -1.81 8.39 -9.96
CA ALA A 49 -1.29 8.07 -8.63
C ALA A 49 -0.57 9.26 -8.01
N LYS A 50 -0.67 9.37 -6.69
CA LYS A 50 -0.04 10.45 -5.94
C LYS A 50 0.89 9.90 -4.87
N VAL A 51 2.10 10.44 -4.81
CA VAL A 51 3.08 10.14 -3.75
C VAL A 51 3.51 11.47 -3.14
N GLY A 52 3.23 11.67 -1.87
CA GLY A 52 3.43 12.96 -1.21
C GLY A 52 3.98 12.87 0.20
N GLU A 53 4.18 14.04 0.80
CA GLU A 53 4.77 14.22 2.12
C GLU A 53 6.18 13.62 2.24
N ASP A 54 6.44 12.76 3.20
CA ASP A 54 7.74 12.09 3.40
C ASP A 54 7.70 10.61 2.93
N ALA A 55 6.70 10.24 2.11
CA ALA A 55 6.49 8.87 1.63
C ALA A 55 7.64 8.36 0.74
N LYS A 56 7.90 7.07 0.80
CA LYS A 56 8.97 6.42 0.03
C LYS A 56 8.47 5.25 -0.79
N VAL A 57 8.75 5.27 -2.09
CA VAL A 57 8.45 4.18 -3.03
C VAL A 57 9.76 3.72 -3.66
N TYR A 58 10.17 2.48 -3.41
CA TYR A 58 11.48 2.00 -3.87
C TYR A 58 11.50 0.50 -4.20
N GLY A 59 12.67 -0.01 -4.58
CA GLY A 59 12.79 -1.38 -5.07
C GLY A 59 12.20 -1.52 -6.47
N LYS A 60 11.23 -2.38 -6.66
CA LYS A 60 10.44 -2.56 -7.89
C LYS A 60 8.96 -2.29 -7.62
N ALA A 61 8.66 -1.51 -6.60
CA ALA A 61 7.29 -1.21 -6.22
C ALA A 61 6.54 -0.44 -7.31
N GLY A 62 5.23 -0.70 -7.41
CA GLY A 62 4.33 0.00 -8.33
C GLY A 62 3.23 0.73 -7.57
N VAL A 63 3.00 2.00 -7.90
CA VAL A 63 1.86 2.80 -7.43
C VAL A 63 1.10 3.28 -8.67
N TYR A 64 -0.17 2.95 -8.80
CA TYR A 64 -0.90 3.17 -10.04
C TYR A 64 -2.40 3.43 -9.84
N GLY A 65 -3.12 3.69 -10.92
CA GLY A 65 -4.54 4.07 -10.86
C GLY A 65 -4.71 5.46 -10.24
N ASN A 66 -5.57 5.61 -9.26
CA ASN A 66 -5.75 6.82 -8.46
C ASN A 66 -5.17 6.64 -7.04
N ALA A 67 -4.28 5.66 -6.84
CA ALA A 67 -3.74 5.34 -5.52
C ALA A 67 -2.99 6.53 -4.90
N GLU A 68 -3.08 6.67 -3.59
CA GLU A 68 -2.38 7.70 -2.84
C GLU A 68 -1.46 7.09 -1.78
N VAL A 69 -0.19 7.51 -1.76
CA VAL A 69 0.81 7.13 -0.76
C VAL A 69 1.36 8.39 -0.12
N CYS A 70 1.12 8.61 1.15
CA CYS A 70 1.51 9.84 1.84
C CYS A 70 1.93 9.60 3.31
N GLY A 71 2.19 10.66 4.07
CA GLY A 71 2.77 10.56 5.41
C GLY A 71 4.21 10.11 5.36
N ASN A 72 4.58 9.20 6.24
CA ASN A 72 5.87 8.50 6.26
C ASN A 72 5.76 7.08 5.67
N ALA A 73 4.72 6.80 4.90
CA ALA A 73 4.42 5.47 4.36
C ALA A 73 5.54 4.96 3.44
N LYS A 74 5.73 3.66 3.44
CA LYS A 74 6.73 2.99 2.59
C LYS A 74 6.10 1.90 1.74
N VAL A 75 6.37 1.94 0.44
CA VAL A 75 5.99 0.89 -0.51
C VAL A 75 7.26 0.39 -1.19
N TYR A 76 7.64 -0.87 -0.99
CA TYR A 76 8.94 -1.34 -1.46
C TYR A 76 8.98 -2.81 -1.88
N ASP A 77 10.15 -3.27 -2.31
CA ASP A 77 10.38 -4.57 -2.94
C ASP A 77 9.60 -4.72 -4.26
N ASN A 78 8.65 -5.63 -4.37
CA ASN A 78 7.79 -5.82 -5.54
C ASN A 78 6.31 -5.50 -5.22
N ALA A 79 6.06 -4.75 -4.14
CA ALA A 79 4.70 -4.42 -3.70
C ALA A 79 3.95 -3.56 -4.71
N LYS A 80 2.64 -3.70 -4.74
CA LYS A 80 1.77 -2.93 -5.62
C LYS A 80 0.69 -2.25 -4.83
N VAL A 81 0.47 -0.98 -5.11
CA VAL A 81 -0.64 -0.18 -4.58
C VAL A 81 -1.38 0.42 -5.77
N GLY A 82 -2.63 0.11 -5.94
CA GLY A 82 -3.36 0.48 -7.15
C GLY A 82 -4.83 0.77 -6.96
N GLU A 83 -5.49 1.10 -8.04
CA GLU A 83 -6.87 1.57 -8.11
C GLU A 83 -7.08 2.84 -7.26
N ASP A 84 -7.94 2.84 -6.27
CA ASP A 84 -8.22 3.96 -5.37
C ASP A 84 -7.68 3.70 -3.95
N ALA A 85 -6.68 2.80 -3.82
CA ALA A 85 -6.11 2.43 -2.53
C ALA A 85 -5.27 3.56 -1.91
N GLU A 86 -5.33 3.66 -0.60
CA GLU A 86 -4.61 4.68 0.18
C GLU A 86 -3.67 4.03 1.19
N VAL A 87 -2.42 4.48 1.21
CA VAL A 87 -1.40 4.05 2.18
C VAL A 87 -0.79 5.29 2.82
N TYR A 88 -0.99 5.48 4.11
CA TYR A 88 -0.60 6.72 4.77
C TYR A 88 -0.08 6.55 6.20
N ASP A 89 0.26 7.65 6.86
CA ASP A 89 0.94 7.69 8.16
C ASP A 89 2.29 6.96 8.14
N ASN A 90 2.50 5.94 8.95
CA ASN A 90 3.74 5.16 9.00
C ASN A 90 3.55 3.74 8.45
N ALA A 91 2.51 3.52 7.64
CA ALA A 91 2.20 2.20 7.10
C ALA A 91 3.29 1.67 6.14
N GLU A 92 3.48 0.36 6.14
CA GLU A 92 4.46 -0.28 5.25
C GLU A 92 3.78 -1.37 4.39
N VAL A 93 3.99 -1.31 3.08
CA VAL A 93 3.55 -2.34 2.12
C VAL A 93 4.79 -2.86 1.37
N CYS A 94 5.11 -4.13 1.53
CA CYS A 94 6.36 -4.67 0.98
C CYS A 94 6.28 -6.14 0.53
N GLY A 95 7.40 -6.67 0.07
CA GLY A 95 7.46 -8.01 -0.49
C GLY A 95 6.78 -8.09 -1.85
N ASN A 96 5.84 -9.00 -2.03
CA ASN A 96 4.99 -9.12 -3.20
C ASN A 96 3.52 -8.81 -2.84
N ALA A 97 3.30 -8.00 -1.80
CA ALA A 97 1.97 -7.64 -1.35
C ALA A 97 1.23 -6.78 -2.38
N GLU A 98 -0.08 -6.94 -2.44
CA GLU A 98 -0.94 -6.17 -3.34
C GLU A 98 -2.07 -5.51 -2.54
N VAL A 99 -2.22 -4.20 -2.70
CA VAL A 99 -3.25 -3.37 -2.09
C VAL A 99 -4.01 -2.65 -3.20
N CYS A 100 -5.31 -2.89 -3.33
CA CYS A 100 -6.11 -2.32 -4.40
C CYS A 100 -7.59 -2.11 -4.02
N GLY A 101 -8.41 -1.63 -4.95
CA GLY A 101 -9.76 -1.17 -4.66
C GLY A 101 -9.74 0.14 -3.89
N ASN A 102 -10.62 0.30 -2.92
CA ASN A 102 -10.66 1.43 -1.99
C ASN A 102 -10.05 1.04 -0.63
N ALA A 103 -9.07 0.13 -0.62
CA ALA A 103 -8.46 -0.35 0.61
C ALA A 103 -7.60 0.74 1.26
N GLN A 104 -7.61 0.78 2.59
CA GLN A 104 -6.86 1.77 3.36
C GLN A 104 -5.90 1.09 4.33
N ILE A 105 -4.63 1.46 4.28
CA ILE A 105 -3.57 0.98 5.16
C ILE A 105 -2.96 2.18 5.88
N TYR A 106 -3.06 2.25 7.19
CA TYR A 106 -2.63 3.45 7.92
C TYR A 106 -2.11 3.19 9.33
N ASP A 107 -1.76 4.24 10.05
CA ASP A 107 -1.04 4.20 11.32
C ASP A 107 0.33 3.50 11.17
N ASN A 108 0.57 2.41 11.89
CA ASN A 108 1.79 1.60 11.83
C ASN A 108 1.50 0.20 11.28
N ALA A 109 0.49 0.07 10.43
CA ALA A 109 0.10 -1.22 9.86
C ALA A 109 1.13 -1.72 8.83
N GLU A 110 1.30 -3.03 8.78
CA GLU A 110 2.24 -3.68 7.85
C GLU A 110 1.51 -4.71 7.00
N VAL A 111 1.66 -4.62 5.69
CA VAL A 111 1.16 -5.62 4.71
C VAL A 111 2.36 -6.13 3.90
N TYR A 112 2.69 -7.42 4.03
CA TYR A 112 3.92 -7.93 3.44
C TYR A 112 3.85 -9.38 2.96
N ASP A 113 4.96 -9.89 2.44
CA ASP A 113 5.08 -11.18 1.75
C ASP A 113 4.23 -11.21 0.46
N LYS A 114 3.15 -11.99 0.43
CA LYS A 114 2.21 -12.11 -0.69
C LYS A 114 0.78 -11.77 -0.27
N ALA A 115 0.63 -11.00 0.79
CA ALA A 115 -0.69 -10.63 1.28
C ALA A 115 -1.45 -9.78 0.27
N GLU A 116 -2.74 -9.99 0.19
CA GLU A 116 -3.64 -9.27 -0.70
C GLU A 116 -4.68 -8.52 0.15
N VAL A 117 -4.81 -7.21 -0.05
CA VAL A 117 -5.83 -6.37 0.60
C VAL A 117 -6.59 -5.61 -0.49
N TYR A 118 -7.90 -5.81 -0.55
CA TYR A 118 -8.72 -5.20 -1.60
C TYR A 118 -10.17 -4.89 -1.19
N GLY A 119 -10.93 -4.30 -2.09
CA GLY A 119 -12.28 -3.81 -1.80
C GLY A 119 -12.26 -2.55 -0.94
N ASN A 120 -13.03 -2.50 0.13
CA ASN A 120 -13.06 -1.39 1.08
C ASN A 120 -12.44 -1.81 2.43
N ALA A 121 -11.48 -2.73 2.42
CA ALA A 121 -10.84 -3.23 3.63
C ALA A 121 -9.97 -2.17 4.30
N GLN A 122 -9.88 -2.23 5.63
CA GLN A 122 -9.08 -1.31 6.42
C GLN A 122 -8.10 -2.07 7.31
N ILE A 123 -6.82 -1.73 7.22
CA ILE A 123 -5.77 -2.28 8.07
C ILE A 123 -5.10 -1.12 8.80
N TYR A 124 -5.16 -1.10 10.13
CA TYR A 124 -4.65 0.04 10.89
C TYR A 124 -4.14 -0.31 12.29
N GLY A 125 -3.66 0.69 13.00
CA GLY A 125 -2.98 0.50 14.29
C GLY A 125 -1.59 -0.11 14.11
N ASN A 126 -1.31 -1.20 14.78
CA ASN A 126 -0.09 -2.00 14.62
C ASN A 126 -0.40 -3.37 14.01
N ALA A 127 -1.45 -3.47 13.21
CA ALA A 127 -1.91 -4.71 12.61
C ALA A 127 -0.94 -5.22 11.53
N LYS A 128 -0.85 -6.54 11.38
CA LYS A 128 0.04 -7.18 10.41
C LYS A 128 -0.70 -8.19 9.56
N VAL A 129 -0.66 -8.00 8.24
CA VAL A 129 -1.20 -8.95 7.26
C VAL A 129 -0.06 -9.49 6.41
N ARG A 130 0.13 -10.83 6.39
CA ARG A 130 1.32 -11.43 5.78
C ARG A 130 1.10 -12.82 5.20
N ALA A 131 2.14 -13.35 4.59
CA ALA A 131 2.15 -14.62 3.87
C ALA A 131 1.18 -14.57 2.69
N ASP A 132 0.31 -15.54 2.51
CA ASP A 132 -0.69 -15.59 1.45
C ASP A 132 -2.09 -15.16 1.96
N ALA A 133 -2.14 -14.36 3.05
CA ALA A 133 -3.39 -13.92 3.67
C ALA A 133 -4.14 -12.91 2.81
N LYS A 134 -5.48 -12.98 2.87
CA LYS A 134 -6.35 -12.08 2.10
C LYS A 134 -7.32 -11.34 3.02
N VAL A 135 -7.43 -10.03 2.82
CA VAL A 135 -8.41 -9.19 3.54
C VAL A 135 -9.20 -8.38 2.51
N TYR A 136 -10.53 -8.55 2.47
CA TYR A 136 -11.33 -7.91 1.45
C TYR A 136 -12.77 -7.60 1.88
N GLY A 137 -13.58 -7.07 0.98
CA GLY A 137 -14.93 -6.59 1.31
C GLY A 137 -14.84 -5.28 2.11
N LYS A 138 -15.43 -5.24 3.30
CA LYS A 138 -15.35 -4.14 4.27
C LYS A 138 -14.67 -4.58 5.56
N ALA A 139 -13.83 -5.62 5.49
CA ALA A 139 -13.19 -6.19 6.65
C ALA A 139 -12.23 -5.19 7.30
N GLU A 140 -12.12 -5.24 8.62
CA GLU A 140 -11.22 -4.41 9.39
C GLU A 140 -10.23 -5.29 10.17
N VAL A 141 -8.94 -4.95 10.09
CA VAL A 141 -7.89 -5.58 10.91
C VAL A 141 -7.14 -4.47 11.64
N CYS A 142 -7.21 -4.44 12.96
CA CYS A 142 -6.66 -3.33 13.72
C CYS A 142 -6.04 -3.71 15.08
N GLY A 143 -5.57 -2.72 15.82
CA GLY A 143 -4.87 -2.93 17.09
C GLY A 143 -3.50 -3.55 16.87
N LYS A 144 -3.22 -4.69 17.44
CA LYS A 144 -2.02 -5.51 17.22
C LYS A 144 -2.37 -6.85 16.56
N ALA A 145 -3.53 -6.90 15.90
CA ALA A 145 -4.01 -8.13 15.28
C ALA A 145 -3.07 -8.61 14.17
N GLY A 146 -3.00 -9.92 14.00
CA GLY A 146 -2.21 -10.55 12.96
C GLY A 146 -3.03 -11.49 12.09
N VAL A 147 -2.91 -11.35 10.78
CA VAL A 147 -3.50 -12.26 9.80
C VAL A 147 -2.37 -12.87 8.97
N ARG A 148 -2.28 -14.20 8.94
CA ARG A 148 -1.16 -14.88 8.28
C ARG A 148 -1.56 -16.25 7.71
N GLY A 149 -0.63 -16.87 6.99
CA GLY A 149 -0.89 -18.14 6.30
C GLY A 149 -1.72 -17.89 5.07
N LYS A 150 -2.76 -18.67 4.85
CA LYS A 150 -3.76 -18.48 3.81
C LYS A 150 -5.11 -18.03 4.38
N ALA A 151 -5.08 -17.40 5.56
CA ALA A 151 -6.28 -16.92 6.20
C ALA A 151 -7.00 -15.87 5.35
N GLU A 152 -8.31 -15.94 5.33
CA GLU A 152 -9.14 -15.00 4.59
C GLU A 152 -10.12 -14.29 5.52
N ILE A 153 -10.18 -12.95 5.43
CA ILE A 153 -11.07 -12.10 6.21
C ILE A 153 -11.90 -11.30 5.22
N TRP A 154 -13.23 -11.41 5.28
CA TRP A 154 -14.09 -10.71 4.33
C TRP A 154 -15.45 -10.28 4.86
N ASP A 155 -16.27 -9.67 4.01
CA ASP A 155 -17.54 -9.01 4.35
C ASP A 155 -17.33 -7.85 5.34
N ASP A 156 -18.07 -7.81 6.45
CA ASP A 156 -17.96 -6.83 7.53
C ASP A 156 -17.21 -7.39 8.75
N ALA A 157 -16.37 -8.43 8.57
CA ALA A 157 -15.65 -9.09 9.64
C ALA A 157 -14.57 -8.17 10.27
N LYS A 158 -14.36 -8.32 11.57
CA LYS A 158 -13.39 -7.51 12.33
C LYS A 158 -12.44 -8.38 13.12
N VAL A 159 -11.14 -8.09 13.00
CA VAL A 159 -10.06 -8.72 13.77
C VAL A 159 -9.30 -7.61 14.49
N TYR A 160 -9.30 -7.61 15.82
CA TYR A 160 -8.79 -6.49 16.59
C TYR A 160 -8.04 -6.89 17.86
N ASP A 161 -7.56 -5.93 18.62
CA ASP A 161 -6.74 -6.11 19.81
C ASP A 161 -5.46 -6.90 19.55
N ASN A 162 -5.30 -8.10 20.11
CA ASN A 162 -4.15 -8.99 19.92
C ASN A 162 -4.53 -10.27 19.17
N ALA A 163 -5.68 -10.29 18.50
CA ALA A 163 -6.20 -11.46 17.81
C ALA A 163 -5.25 -11.97 16.73
N MET A 164 -5.18 -13.28 16.58
CA MET A 164 -4.36 -13.94 15.55
C MET A 164 -5.21 -14.87 14.72
N VAL A 165 -5.34 -14.57 13.42
CA VAL A 165 -5.98 -15.43 12.42
C VAL A 165 -4.89 -16.03 11.53
N CYS A 166 -4.80 -17.35 11.48
CA CYS A 166 -3.67 -18.02 10.84
C CYS A 166 -4.07 -19.29 10.11
N GLU A 167 -3.12 -19.82 9.36
CA GLU A 167 -3.26 -21.01 8.51
C GLU A 167 -4.35 -20.82 7.45
N ASP A 168 -5.34 -21.69 7.35
CA ASP A 168 -6.42 -21.63 6.38
C ASP A 168 -7.74 -21.12 7.00
N ALA A 169 -7.66 -20.33 8.09
CA ALA A 169 -8.83 -19.84 8.80
C ALA A 169 -9.62 -18.81 7.99
N ASN A 170 -10.92 -18.91 8.05
CA ASN A 170 -11.85 -18.02 7.37
C ASN A 170 -12.69 -17.24 8.39
N VAL A 171 -12.72 -15.92 8.30
CA VAL A 171 -13.51 -15.02 9.14
C VAL A 171 -14.37 -14.14 8.24
N TYR A 172 -15.67 -14.22 8.36
CA TYR A 172 -16.60 -13.56 7.43
C TYR A 172 -17.92 -13.13 8.06
N GLY A 173 -18.76 -12.47 7.29
CA GLY A 173 -19.99 -11.89 7.76
C GLY A 173 -19.74 -10.78 8.77
N ASN A 174 -20.41 -10.79 9.88
CA ASN A 174 -20.24 -9.83 10.98
C ASN A 174 -19.40 -10.42 12.13
N ALA A 175 -18.51 -11.39 11.85
CA ALA A 175 -17.68 -12.02 12.87
C ALA A 175 -16.72 -11.03 13.51
N GLN A 176 -16.50 -11.18 14.81
CA GLN A 176 -15.55 -10.36 15.57
C GLN A 176 -14.57 -11.26 16.32
N ILE A 177 -13.29 -11.06 16.10
CA ILE A 177 -12.19 -11.81 16.71
C ILE A 177 -11.30 -10.83 17.52
N TYR A 178 -11.10 -11.10 18.80
CA TYR A 178 -10.35 -10.23 19.73
C TYR A 178 -9.48 -11.03 20.70
#